data_17a2d3ed04ae6a3d0979886a0bb9736a
#
_entry.id   17a2d3ed04ae6a3d0979886a0bb9736a
#
_cell.length_a   1.000
_cell.length_b   1.000
_cell.length_c   1.000
_cell.angle_alpha   90.00
_cell.angle_beta   90.00
_cell.angle_gamma   90.00
#
_symmetry.space_group_name_H-M   'P 1'
#
loop_
_entity.id
_entity.type
_entity.pdbx_description
1 polymer ?
#
loop_
_entity_poly.entity_id
_entity_poly.type
_entity_poly.pdbx_seq_one_letter_code
_entity_poly.pdbx_strand_id
1 'polypeptide(L)'
;MNQLEHLKDEEEEEESVCSREDVIRNNINRFKAVCPGAGEHPLQYNYTFWYSRRTPSRPANTQSYEQNIRQISTVASVEQFWKFYSHLVRPGDLTGHSDFHLFKEGIKPMWEDEANRSGGKWIIRLRKGLASRFWENIILAMLGEQFMVGEEICGVVVSIRFQEDILSIWNKTASDHTTTSRIRDTLRRVLNLPPNTIMEYKTHNDSIKDNSSFRNTKITL
;
A
#
# COMPACT_ATOMS: atom_id res chain seq x y z
N MET A 1 -13.57 -38.94 -45.10
CA MET A 1 -13.25 -37.52 -44.89
C MET A 1 -14.10 -36.94 -43.75
N ASN A 2 -14.30 -37.54 -42.62
CA ASN A 2 -15.13 -36.93 -41.59
C ASN A 2 -14.70 -37.28 -40.12
N GLN A 3 -13.59 -38.00 -39.92
CA GLN A 3 -13.11 -38.30 -38.59
C GLN A 3 -12.09 -37.31 -38.03
N LEU A 4 -11.43 -36.53 -38.92
CA LEU A 4 -10.41 -35.52 -38.49
C LEU A 4 -11.04 -34.17 -38.10
N GLU A 5 -12.20 -33.83 -38.63
CA GLU A 5 -12.94 -32.62 -38.30
C GLU A 5 -13.60 -32.74 -36.88
N HIS A 6 -14.10 -33.94 -36.55
CA HIS A 6 -14.72 -34.19 -35.24
C HIS A 6 -13.72 -34.12 -34.06
N LEU A 7 -12.47 -34.53 -34.32
CA LEU A 7 -11.42 -34.48 -33.29
C LEU A 7 -10.93 -33.05 -33.04
N LYS A 8 -11.00 -32.17 -34.04
CA LYS A 8 -10.66 -30.75 -33.85
C LYS A 8 -11.71 -29.98 -33.06
N ASP A 9 -12.96 -30.27 -33.29
CA ASP A 9 -14.08 -29.62 -32.57
C ASP A 9 -14.12 -30.06 -31.11
N GLU A 10 -13.76 -31.32 -30.77
CA GLU A 10 -13.67 -31.77 -29.39
C GLU A 10 -12.46 -31.16 -28.63
N GLU A 11 -11.29 -31.00 -29.31
CA GLU A 11 -10.12 -30.34 -28.70
C GLU A 11 -10.34 -28.85 -28.46
N GLU A 12 -11.05 -28.13 -29.37
CA GLU A 12 -11.39 -26.72 -29.18
C GLU A 12 -12.46 -26.51 -28.09
N GLU A 13 -13.41 -27.43 -27.91
CA GLU A 13 -14.37 -27.40 -26.80
C GLU A 13 -13.71 -27.68 -25.44
N GLU A 14 -12.75 -28.62 -25.33
CA GLU A 14 -12.01 -28.87 -24.10
C GLU A 14 -11.09 -27.69 -23.73
N GLU A 15 -10.42 -27.04 -24.68
CA GLU A 15 -9.59 -25.86 -24.42
C GLU A 15 -10.44 -24.66 -23.97
N SER A 16 -11.64 -24.48 -24.54
CA SER A 16 -12.56 -23.42 -24.13
C SER A 16 -13.22 -23.66 -22.76
N VAL A 17 -13.44 -24.90 -22.38
CA VAL A 17 -14.01 -25.26 -21.08
C VAL A 17 -12.95 -25.12 -19.97
N CYS A 18 -11.70 -25.52 -20.22
CA CYS A 18 -10.60 -25.32 -19.27
C CYS A 18 -10.37 -23.84 -18.97
N SER A 19 -10.40 -22.96 -19.98
CA SER A 19 -10.25 -21.51 -19.81
C SER A 19 -11.41 -20.85 -19.04
N ARG A 20 -12.63 -21.38 -19.17
CA ARG A 20 -13.80 -20.90 -18.42
C ARG A 20 -13.75 -21.31 -16.94
N GLU A 21 -13.32 -22.53 -16.64
CA GLU A 21 -13.15 -22.99 -15.27
C GLU A 21 -12.03 -22.24 -14.54
N ASP A 22 -10.93 -21.92 -15.22
CA ASP A 22 -9.85 -21.12 -14.67
C ASP A 22 -10.26 -19.66 -14.41
N VAL A 23 -11.08 -19.07 -15.27
CA VAL A 23 -11.66 -17.74 -15.08
C VAL A 23 -12.65 -17.75 -13.90
N ILE A 24 -13.48 -18.79 -13.79
CA ILE A 24 -14.43 -18.94 -12.67
C ILE A 24 -13.66 -19.20 -11.37
N ARG A 25 -12.65 -20.05 -11.36
CA ARG A 25 -11.80 -20.35 -10.21
C ARG A 25 -11.01 -19.11 -9.74
N ASN A 26 -10.48 -18.30 -10.68
CA ASN A 26 -9.83 -17.04 -10.39
C ASN A 26 -10.80 -15.99 -9.86
N ASN A 27 -12.03 -15.94 -10.34
CA ASN A 27 -13.08 -15.06 -9.82
C ASN A 27 -13.56 -15.49 -8.44
N ILE A 28 -13.74 -16.79 -8.18
CA ILE A 28 -14.12 -17.31 -6.85
C ILE A 28 -12.99 -17.04 -5.82
N ASN A 29 -11.73 -17.19 -6.21
CA ASN A 29 -10.59 -16.89 -5.35
C ASN A 29 -10.46 -15.38 -5.06
N ARG A 30 -10.98 -14.51 -5.90
CA ARG A 30 -11.00 -13.05 -5.70
C ARG A 30 -11.97 -12.61 -4.61
N PHE A 31 -12.98 -13.44 -4.27
CA PHE A 31 -14.00 -13.15 -3.25
C PHE A 31 -13.78 -13.92 -1.94
N LYS A 32 -12.77 -14.79 -1.86
CA LYS A 32 -12.43 -15.44 -0.60
C LYS A 32 -11.69 -14.42 0.29
N ALA A 33 -12.30 -14.09 1.43
CA ALA A 33 -11.61 -13.32 2.47
C ALA A 33 -10.29 -14.01 2.81
N VAL A 34 -9.20 -13.25 2.84
CA VAL A 34 -7.88 -13.77 3.22
C VAL A 34 -7.91 -14.04 4.71
N CYS A 35 -7.66 -15.30 5.09
CA CYS A 35 -7.62 -15.75 6.48
C CYS A 35 -6.26 -16.37 6.80
N PRO A 36 -5.81 -16.34 8.07
CA PRO A 36 -4.66 -17.11 8.50
C PRO A 36 -4.84 -18.59 8.23
N GLY A 37 -3.80 -19.28 7.79
CA GLY A 37 -3.78 -20.73 7.64
C GLY A 37 -3.73 -21.45 9.00
N ALA A 38 -3.94 -22.77 8.98
CA ALA A 38 -3.83 -23.57 10.19
C ALA A 38 -2.41 -23.50 10.77
N GLY A 39 -2.27 -23.10 12.04
CA GLY A 39 -0.99 -22.95 12.73
C GLY A 39 -0.22 -21.67 12.40
N GLU A 40 -0.75 -20.79 11.56
CA GLU A 40 -0.17 -19.47 11.33
C GLU A 40 -0.52 -18.48 12.45
N HIS A 41 0.35 -17.48 12.66
CA HIS A 41 0.16 -16.43 13.65
C HIS A 41 -0.62 -15.26 13.02
N PRO A 42 -1.89 -15.05 13.42
CA PRO A 42 -2.72 -13.99 12.83
C PRO A 42 -2.17 -12.61 13.16
N LEU A 43 -2.27 -11.69 12.17
CA LEU A 43 -2.08 -10.26 12.39
C LEU A 43 -3.35 -9.69 13.05
N GLN A 44 -3.22 -8.53 13.72
CA GLN A 44 -4.39 -7.84 14.32
C GLN A 44 -5.41 -7.43 13.24
N TYR A 45 -4.92 -7.03 12.08
CA TYR A 45 -5.70 -6.69 10.90
C TYR A 45 -5.12 -7.37 9.68
N ASN A 46 -5.96 -7.61 8.66
CA ASN A 46 -5.46 -7.95 7.34
C ASN A 46 -4.91 -6.69 6.67
N TYR A 47 -3.84 -6.84 5.90
CA TYR A 47 -3.20 -5.74 5.19
C TYR A 47 -3.06 -6.06 3.71
N THR A 48 -3.27 -5.04 2.89
CA THR A 48 -3.19 -5.14 1.43
C THR A 48 -2.02 -4.32 0.92
N PHE A 49 -1.16 -4.94 0.12
CA PHE A 49 -0.10 -4.30 -0.62
C PHE A 49 -0.65 -3.72 -1.92
N TRP A 50 -0.22 -2.48 -2.22
CA TRP A 50 -0.55 -1.77 -3.45
C TRP A 50 0.71 -1.21 -4.08
N TYR A 51 0.68 -1.07 -5.39
CA TYR A 51 1.75 -0.46 -6.18
C TYR A 51 1.18 0.56 -7.16
N SER A 52 1.86 1.68 -7.31
CA SER A 52 1.57 2.64 -8.37
C SER A 52 2.85 3.15 -9.03
N ARG A 53 2.76 3.45 -10.32
CA ARG A 53 3.87 4.03 -11.10
C ARG A 53 3.33 5.08 -12.03
N ARG A 54 3.96 6.26 -12.03
CA ARG A 54 3.69 7.29 -13.02
C ARG A 54 4.56 7.07 -14.24
N THR A 55 3.95 6.98 -15.43
CA THR A 55 4.67 6.90 -16.70
C THR A 55 4.80 8.31 -17.27
N PRO A 56 6.01 8.83 -17.53
CA PRO A 56 6.22 10.21 -17.99
C PRO A 56 5.57 10.57 -19.32
N SER A 57 5.27 9.58 -20.15
CA SER A 57 4.80 9.74 -21.54
C SER A 57 3.29 9.88 -21.72
N ARG A 58 2.49 9.88 -20.64
CA ARG A 58 1.04 10.08 -20.76
C ARG A 58 0.62 11.42 -20.18
N PRO A 59 -0.18 12.23 -20.93
CA PRO A 59 -0.73 13.48 -20.41
C PRO A 59 -1.47 13.24 -19.11
N ALA A 60 -1.25 14.10 -18.12
CA ALA A 60 -1.84 13.98 -16.78
C ALA A 60 -3.39 13.96 -16.76
N ASN A 61 -4.04 14.28 -17.88
CA ASN A 61 -5.48 14.43 -17.99
C ASN A 61 -6.25 13.16 -18.40
N THR A 62 -5.61 12.01 -18.61
CA THR A 62 -6.30 10.85 -19.20
C THR A 62 -6.46 9.65 -18.28
N GLN A 63 -5.86 9.62 -17.08
CA GLN A 63 -6.08 8.52 -16.14
C GLN A 63 -6.26 9.05 -14.73
N SER A 64 -7.38 8.66 -14.09
CA SER A 64 -7.58 8.91 -12.66
C SER A 64 -6.49 8.19 -11.85
N TYR A 65 -6.15 8.70 -10.66
CA TYR A 65 -5.20 8.05 -9.75
C TYR A 65 -5.57 6.60 -9.48
N GLU A 66 -6.87 6.31 -9.40
CA GLU A 66 -7.41 4.96 -9.19
C GLU A 66 -7.01 3.96 -10.28
N GLN A 67 -6.85 4.42 -11.53
CA GLN A 67 -6.43 3.56 -12.65
C GLN A 67 -4.93 3.23 -12.62
N ASN A 68 -4.13 4.01 -11.90
CA ASN A 68 -2.68 3.83 -11.81
C ASN A 68 -2.24 3.01 -10.59
N ILE A 69 -3.14 2.81 -9.62
CA ILE A 69 -2.85 2.03 -8.44
C ILE A 69 -3.38 0.60 -8.58
N ARG A 70 -2.54 -0.36 -8.27
CA ARG A 70 -2.86 -1.79 -8.39
C ARG A 70 -2.73 -2.48 -7.06
N GLN A 71 -3.76 -3.21 -6.67
CA GLN A 71 -3.68 -4.14 -5.56
C GLN A 71 -2.80 -5.33 -5.96
N ILE A 72 -1.86 -5.70 -5.09
CA ILE A 72 -0.90 -6.78 -5.37
C ILE A 72 -1.28 -8.03 -4.59
N SER A 73 -1.36 -7.94 -3.26
CA SER A 73 -1.64 -9.07 -2.38
C SER A 73 -2.20 -8.59 -1.05
N THR A 74 -3.01 -9.44 -0.41
CA THR A 74 -3.48 -9.24 0.96
C THR A 74 -2.88 -10.34 1.84
N VAL A 75 -2.49 -9.99 3.06
CA VAL A 75 -1.90 -10.88 4.06
C VAL A 75 -2.66 -10.78 5.37
N ALA A 76 -2.84 -11.93 6.05
CA ALA A 76 -3.60 -12.05 7.29
C ALA A 76 -2.78 -12.64 8.45
N SER A 77 -1.58 -13.13 8.18
CA SER A 77 -0.69 -13.73 9.17
C SER A 77 0.76 -13.28 8.99
N VAL A 78 1.56 -13.50 10.01
CA VAL A 78 3.00 -13.23 9.98
C VAL A 78 3.67 -14.04 8.88
N GLU A 79 3.31 -15.30 8.74
CA GLU A 79 3.85 -16.22 7.74
C GLU A 79 3.48 -15.79 6.31
N GLN A 80 2.24 -15.39 6.08
CA GLN A 80 1.79 -14.87 4.78
C GLN A 80 2.51 -13.57 4.42
N PHE A 81 2.70 -12.68 5.41
CA PHE A 81 3.48 -11.46 5.22
C PHE A 81 4.89 -11.78 4.74
N TRP A 82 5.64 -12.61 5.45
CA TRP A 82 7.01 -12.91 5.09
C TRP A 82 7.13 -13.70 3.79
N LYS A 83 6.20 -14.64 3.54
CA LYS A 83 6.12 -15.38 2.28
C LYS A 83 5.98 -14.44 1.08
N PHE A 84 5.19 -13.39 1.21
CA PHE A 84 5.02 -12.39 0.15
C PHE A 84 6.17 -11.38 0.12
N TYR A 85 6.47 -10.75 1.25
CA TYR A 85 7.43 -9.65 1.36
C TYR A 85 8.85 -10.03 0.96
N SER A 86 9.28 -11.26 1.26
CA SER A 86 10.61 -11.76 0.89
C SER A 86 10.87 -11.84 -0.62
N HIS A 87 9.79 -11.89 -1.43
CA HIS A 87 9.88 -11.91 -2.90
C HIS A 87 9.57 -10.55 -3.54
N LEU A 88 9.20 -9.56 -2.74
CA LEU A 88 8.91 -8.23 -3.25
C LEU A 88 10.20 -7.46 -3.54
N VAL A 89 10.25 -6.77 -4.67
CA VAL A 89 11.34 -5.84 -4.99
C VAL A 89 11.42 -4.78 -3.89
N ARG A 90 12.63 -4.49 -3.42
CA ARG A 90 12.84 -3.49 -2.37
C ARG A 90 12.56 -2.08 -2.91
N PRO A 91 12.02 -1.17 -2.08
CA PRO A 91 11.76 0.21 -2.53
C PRO A 91 12.98 0.90 -3.14
N GLY A 92 14.16 0.71 -2.57
CA GLY A 92 15.39 1.32 -3.08
C GLY A 92 15.83 0.85 -4.48
N ASP A 93 15.31 -0.30 -4.94
CA ASP A 93 15.61 -0.86 -6.26
C ASP A 93 14.57 -0.44 -7.31
N LEU A 94 13.50 0.25 -6.90
CA LEU A 94 12.51 0.78 -7.82
C LEU A 94 13.06 1.96 -8.62
N THR A 95 12.66 2.04 -9.88
CA THR A 95 13.04 3.11 -10.80
C THR A 95 11.87 4.04 -11.09
N GLY A 96 12.18 5.32 -11.38
CA GLY A 96 11.19 6.33 -11.75
C GLY A 96 10.31 6.77 -10.58
N HIS A 97 9.14 7.31 -10.87
CA HIS A 97 8.16 7.72 -9.88
C HIS A 97 7.26 6.53 -9.54
N SER A 98 7.64 5.80 -8.50
CA SER A 98 6.94 4.60 -8.04
C SER A 98 6.57 4.72 -6.56
N ASP A 99 5.46 4.11 -6.17
CA ASP A 99 5.00 4.09 -4.78
C ASP A 99 4.61 2.65 -4.40
N PHE A 100 5.04 2.21 -3.20
CA PHE A 100 4.45 1.08 -2.51
C PHE A 100 3.56 1.56 -1.38
N HIS A 101 2.43 0.89 -1.21
CA HIS A 101 1.49 1.15 -0.14
C HIS A 101 1.18 -0.16 0.60
N LEU A 102 1.04 -0.08 1.92
CA LEU A 102 0.52 -1.16 2.74
C LEU A 102 -0.59 -0.58 3.62
N PHE A 103 -1.84 -0.95 3.33
CA PHE A 103 -3.03 -0.42 3.99
C PHE A 103 -3.83 -1.55 4.62
N LYS A 104 -4.57 -1.25 5.68
CA LYS A 104 -5.56 -2.19 6.22
C LYS A 104 -6.51 -2.61 5.10
N GLU A 105 -6.87 -3.89 5.08
CA GLU A 105 -7.83 -4.41 4.11
C GLU A 105 -9.13 -3.61 4.14
N GLY A 106 -9.67 -3.32 2.96
CA GLY A 106 -10.87 -2.49 2.81
C GLY A 106 -10.62 -0.99 2.74
N ILE A 107 -9.41 -0.50 3.04
CA ILE A 107 -9.05 0.92 2.89
C ILE A 107 -8.22 1.10 1.63
N LYS A 108 -8.71 1.88 0.69
CA LYS A 108 -7.94 2.25 -0.51
C LYS A 108 -6.92 3.35 -0.17
N PRO A 109 -5.69 3.30 -0.70
CA PRO A 109 -4.69 4.36 -0.49
C PRO A 109 -4.99 5.61 -1.31
N MET A 110 -6.15 6.19 -1.10
CA MET A 110 -6.70 7.37 -1.78
C MET A 110 -7.25 8.35 -0.75
N TRP A 111 -7.13 9.64 -1.01
CA TRP A 111 -7.62 10.69 -0.10
C TRP A 111 -9.14 10.68 0.02
N GLU A 112 -9.82 10.26 -1.04
CA GLU A 112 -11.27 10.22 -1.20
C GLU A 112 -11.92 9.02 -0.50
N ASP A 113 -11.12 8.02 -0.11
CA ASP A 113 -11.63 6.87 0.65
C ASP A 113 -12.24 7.34 1.97
N GLU A 114 -13.38 6.77 2.34
CA GLU A 114 -14.15 7.18 3.50
C GLU A 114 -13.32 7.13 4.79
N ALA A 115 -12.47 6.12 4.95
CA ALA A 115 -11.58 5.98 6.10
C ALA A 115 -10.47 7.04 6.15
N ASN A 116 -10.12 7.65 5.00
CA ASN A 116 -9.05 8.65 4.89
C ASN A 116 -9.58 10.09 4.90
N ARG A 117 -10.83 10.30 4.55
CA ARG A 117 -11.41 11.63 4.27
C ARG A 117 -11.21 12.66 5.38
N SER A 118 -11.37 12.26 6.64
CA SER A 118 -11.17 13.14 7.83
C SER A 118 -9.75 13.04 8.40
N GLY A 119 -8.88 12.29 7.74
CA GLY A 119 -7.54 11.98 8.20
C GLY A 119 -6.44 12.87 7.63
N GLY A 120 -5.24 12.41 7.86
CA GLY A 120 -4.03 13.04 7.38
C GLY A 120 -2.86 12.07 7.42
N LYS A 121 -1.68 12.60 7.20
CA LYS A 121 -0.46 11.78 7.18
C LYS A 121 0.74 12.54 7.73
N TRP A 122 1.59 11.82 8.43
CA TRP A 122 2.96 12.22 8.69
C TRP A 122 3.83 11.92 7.47
N ILE A 123 4.75 12.83 7.17
CA ILE A 123 5.64 12.79 6.00
C ILE A 123 7.07 12.94 6.50
N ILE A 124 7.94 12.05 6.05
CA ILE A 124 9.38 12.07 6.33
C ILE A 124 10.10 12.01 4.99
N ARG A 125 10.98 13.01 4.73
CA ARG A 125 11.81 13.04 3.53
C ARG A 125 13.12 12.31 3.79
N LEU A 126 13.46 11.39 2.94
CA LEU A 126 14.59 10.49 3.08
C LEU A 126 15.64 10.77 2.02
N ARG A 127 16.89 10.77 2.44
CA ARG A 127 18.01 10.69 1.51
C ARG A 127 17.96 9.36 0.76
N LYS A 128 18.42 9.37 -0.48
CA LYS A 128 18.53 8.15 -1.29
C LYS A 128 19.33 7.07 -0.55
N GLY A 129 18.91 5.82 -0.73
CA GLY A 129 19.51 4.66 -0.07
C GLY A 129 18.88 4.26 1.28
N LEU A 130 18.00 5.10 1.86
CA LEU A 130 17.38 4.80 3.16
C LEU A 130 15.97 4.17 3.03
N ALA A 131 15.34 4.28 1.86
CA ALA A 131 13.94 3.93 1.66
C ALA A 131 13.62 2.48 2.05
N SER A 132 14.43 1.50 1.62
CA SER A 132 14.18 0.08 1.88
C SER A 132 14.19 -0.25 3.37
N ARG A 133 15.19 0.26 4.11
CA ARG A 133 15.31 0.01 5.55
C ARG A 133 14.18 0.68 6.34
N PHE A 134 13.87 1.93 6.04
CA PHE A 134 12.84 2.66 6.76
C PHE A 134 11.44 2.14 6.43
N TRP A 135 11.22 1.71 5.19
CA TRP A 135 10.01 1.01 4.79
C TRP A 135 9.80 -0.26 5.61
N GLU A 136 10.80 -1.12 5.67
CA GLU A 136 10.72 -2.37 6.45
C GLU A 136 10.44 -2.09 7.93
N ASN A 137 11.16 -1.15 8.54
CA ASN A 137 10.95 -0.80 9.95
C ASN A 137 9.52 -0.30 10.23
N ILE A 138 8.97 0.56 9.37
CA ILE A 138 7.64 1.12 9.59
C ILE A 138 6.53 0.09 9.37
N ILE A 139 6.64 -0.77 8.35
CA ILE A 139 5.62 -1.79 8.11
C ILE A 139 5.64 -2.84 9.23
N LEU A 140 6.81 -3.26 9.71
CA LEU A 140 6.90 -4.19 10.84
C LEU A 140 6.32 -3.57 12.14
N ALA A 141 6.57 -2.29 12.38
CA ALA A 141 5.98 -1.58 13.50
C ALA A 141 4.44 -1.48 13.40
N MET A 142 3.92 -1.25 12.20
CA MET A 142 2.48 -1.20 11.95
C MET A 142 1.83 -2.58 12.12
N LEU A 143 2.39 -3.63 11.52
CA LEU A 143 1.92 -5.01 11.65
C LEU A 143 1.96 -5.49 13.10
N GLY A 144 2.99 -5.09 13.85
CA GLY A 144 3.18 -5.42 15.27
C GLY A 144 2.47 -4.46 16.23
N GLU A 145 1.55 -3.61 15.77
CA GLU A 145 0.73 -2.68 16.58
C GLU A 145 1.55 -1.76 17.52
N GLN A 146 2.77 -1.39 17.11
CA GLN A 146 3.68 -0.59 17.93
C GLN A 146 3.26 0.88 18.09
N PHE A 147 2.31 1.37 17.29
CA PHE A 147 1.79 2.74 17.36
C PHE A 147 0.82 2.94 18.52
N MET A 148 0.15 1.88 18.99
CA MET A 148 -0.74 1.88 20.15
C MET A 148 -1.82 2.98 20.09
N VAL A 149 -2.41 3.16 18.93
CA VAL A 149 -3.47 4.15 18.65
C VAL A 149 -4.77 3.50 18.19
N GLY A 150 -4.98 2.23 18.53
CA GLY A 150 -6.19 1.49 18.15
C GLY A 150 -6.33 1.39 16.62
N GLU A 151 -7.50 1.73 16.13
CA GLU A 151 -7.82 1.63 14.69
C GLU A 151 -7.37 2.83 13.85
N GLU A 152 -6.69 3.82 14.45
CA GLU A 152 -6.38 5.09 13.79
C GLU A 152 -5.44 4.97 12.59
N ILE A 153 -4.51 4.00 12.56
CA ILE A 153 -3.63 3.82 11.41
C ILE A 153 -4.42 3.21 10.25
N CYS A 154 -4.40 3.90 9.09
CA CYS A 154 -4.96 3.40 7.84
C CYS A 154 -3.93 2.60 7.04
N GLY A 155 -2.69 3.08 6.95
CA GLY A 155 -1.63 2.46 6.20
C GLY A 155 -0.38 3.33 6.09
N VAL A 156 0.59 2.82 5.37
CA VAL A 156 1.88 3.47 5.11
C VAL A 156 2.20 3.48 3.62
N VAL A 157 2.96 4.48 3.20
CA VAL A 157 3.37 4.67 1.80
C VAL A 157 4.85 5.00 1.76
N VAL A 158 5.59 4.35 0.86
CA VAL A 158 6.93 4.79 0.45
C VAL A 158 6.88 5.22 -1.00
N SER A 159 7.33 6.45 -1.25
CA SER A 159 7.33 7.08 -2.56
C SER A 159 8.75 7.27 -3.04
N ILE A 160 9.12 6.62 -4.14
CA ILE A 160 10.43 6.74 -4.75
C ILE A 160 10.39 7.89 -5.75
N ARG A 161 11.26 8.88 -5.55
CA ARG A 161 11.35 10.09 -6.36
C ARG A 161 12.78 10.29 -6.86
N PHE A 162 12.97 11.27 -7.72
CA PHE A 162 14.26 11.49 -8.36
C PHE A 162 15.36 11.95 -7.36
N GLN A 163 15.08 12.96 -6.57
CA GLN A 163 16.07 13.58 -5.67
C GLN A 163 16.05 12.99 -4.25
N GLU A 164 14.90 12.63 -3.77
CA GLU A 164 14.67 12.13 -2.42
C GLU A 164 13.59 11.05 -2.44
N ASP A 165 13.52 10.23 -1.40
CA ASP A 165 12.41 9.32 -1.20
C ASP A 165 11.53 9.85 -0.07
N ILE A 166 10.26 9.48 -0.06
CA ILE A 166 9.31 10.00 0.91
C ILE A 166 8.59 8.84 1.58
N LEU A 167 8.60 8.84 2.90
CA LEU A 167 7.87 7.88 3.72
C LEU A 167 6.71 8.60 4.38
N SER A 168 5.52 7.99 4.39
CA SER A 168 4.36 8.55 5.07
C SER A 168 3.52 7.49 5.75
N ILE A 169 2.94 7.85 6.92
CA ILE A 169 1.95 7.05 7.62
C ILE A 169 0.65 7.83 7.68
N TRP A 170 -0.44 7.16 7.35
CA TRP A 170 -1.77 7.74 7.25
C TRP A 170 -2.62 7.35 8.46
N ASN A 171 -3.36 8.30 9.01
CA ASN A 171 -4.29 8.07 10.09
C ASN A 171 -5.68 8.64 9.80
N LYS A 172 -6.70 8.11 10.47
CA LYS A 172 -8.13 8.41 10.20
C LYS A 172 -8.54 9.81 10.63
N THR A 173 -8.04 10.32 11.77
CA THR A 173 -8.55 11.53 12.42
C THR A 173 -7.46 12.58 12.57
N ALA A 174 -7.40 13.52 11.62
CA ALA A 174 -6.38 14.59 11.62
C ALA A 174 -6.54 15.59 12.76
N SER A 175 -7.75 15.76 13.29
CA SER A 175 -8.06 16.68 14.38
C SER A 175 -7.71 16.13 15.77
N ASP A 176 -7.45 14.86 15.91
CA ASP A 176 -7.00 14.26 17.18
C ASP A 176 -5.48 14.45 17.33
N HIS A 177 -5.13 15.57 17.97
CA HIS A 177 -3.72 15.93 18.18
C HIS A 177 -3.00 14.99 19.13
N THR A 178 -3.68 14.35 20.07
CA THR A 178 -3.10 13.36 20.97
C THR A 178 -2.65 12.13 20.18
N THR A 179 -3.51 11.62 19.33
CA THR A 179 -3.22 10.48 18.45
C THR A 179 -2.13 10.83 17.43
N THR A 180 -2.23 11.96 16.76
CA THR A 180 -1.21 12.35 15.75
C THR A 180 0.17 12.57 16.37
N SER A 181 0.24 13.14 17.60
CA SER A 181 1.51 13.28 18.34
C SER A 181 2.09 11.93 18.75
N ARG A 182 1.27 10.99 19.23
CA ARG A 182 1.71 9.63 19.56
C ARG A 182 2.26 8.89 18.35
N ILE A 183 1.63 9.04 17.19
CA ILE A 183 2.13 8.48 15.92
C ILE A 183 3.50 9.08 15.59
N ARG A 184 3.67 10.40 15.68
CA ARG A 184 4.94 11.08 15.45
C ARG A 184 6.06 10.54 16.35
N ASP A 185 5.79 10.47 17.63
CA ASP A 185 6.79 10.06 18.63
C ASP A 185 7.18 8.58 18.44
N THR A 186 6.21 7.75 18.07
CA THR A 186 6.47 6.34 17.74
C THR A 186 7.31 6.23 16.46
N LEU A 187 7.04 7.05 15.42
CA LEU A 187 7.87 7.11 14.21
C LEU A 187 9.32 7.46 14.54
N ARG A 188 9.56 8.48 15.38
CA ARG A 188 10.91 8.85 15.81
C ARG A 188 11.63 7.68 16.46
N ARG A 189 10.95 6.95 17.34
CA ARG A 189 11.50 5.79 18.05
C ARG A 189 11.78 4.62 17.12
N VAL A 190 10.80 4.22 16.30
CA VAL A 190 10.86 3.03 15.44
C VAL A 190 11.90 3.19 14.34
N LEU A 191 11.99 4.40 13.77
CA LEU A 191 12.94 4.71 12.69
C LEU A 191 14.28 5.20 13.23
N ASN A 192 14.42 5.36 14.56
CA ASN A 192 15.61 5.92 15.21
C ASN A 192 16.04 7.25 14.57
N LEU A 193 15.07 8.16 14.43
CA LEU A 193 15.31 9.45 13.78
C LEU A 193 16.11 10.37 14.69
N PRO A 194 17.07 11.15 14.17
CA PRO A 194 17.72 12.21 14.90
C PRO A 194 16.71 13.21 15.51
N PRO A 195 16.97 13.80 16.67
CA PRO A 195 16.03 14.71 17.33
C PRO A 195 15.60 15.92 16.47
N ASN A 196 16.51 16.39 15.59
CA ASN A 196 16.27 17.50 14.69
C ASN A 196 15.69 17.11 13.32
N THR A 197 15.24 15.85 13.18
CA THR A 197 14.59 15.42 11.93
C THR A 197 13.28 16.18 11.74
N ILE A 198 13.14 16.83 10.61
CA ILE A 198 11.91 17.51 10.23
C ILE A 198 10.85 16.46 9.87
N MET A 199 9.72 16.55 10.55
CA MET A 199 8.53 15.77 10.25
C MET A 199 7.40 16.72 9.87
N GLU A 200 6.72 16.41 8.79
CA GLU A 200 5.65 17.24 8.24
C GLU A 200 4.32 16.52 8.39
N TYR A 201 3.27 17.25 8.77
CA TYR A 201 1.91 16.71 8.79
C TYR A 201 1.04 17.42 7.75
N LYS A 202 0.23 16.65 7.03
CA LYS A 202 -0.72 17.19 6.06
C LYS A 202 -2.04 16.46 6.13
N THR A 203 -3.14 17.21 6.20
CA THR A 203 -4.48 16.64 6.11
C THR A 203 -4.78 16.20 4.68
N HIS A 204 -5.62 15.18 4.53
CA HIS A 204 -6.04 14.74 3.19
C HIS A 204 -6.93 15.79 2.52
N ASN A 205 -7.71 16.54 3.29
CA ASN A 205 -8.48 17.68 2.76
C ASN A 205 -7.60 18.76 2.16
N ASP A 206 -6.46 19.09 2.78
CA ASP A 206 -5.50 20.04 2.20
C ASP A 206 -4.85 19.47 0.94
N SER A 207 -4.59 18.16 0.90
CA SER A 207 -4.06 17.46 -0.28
C SER A 207 -5.04 17.49 -1.47
N ILE A 208 -6.33 17.36 -1.20
CA ILE A 208 -7.40 17.48 -2.22
C ILE A 208 -7.48 18.91 -2.72
N LYS A 209 -7.51 19.91 -1.82
CA LYS A 209 -7.63 21.33 -2.18
C LYS A 209 -6.50 21.83 -3.06
N ASP A 210 -5.27 21.46 -2.76
CA ASP A 210 -4.08 21.92 -3.52
C ASP A 210 -3.60 20.91 -4.56
N ASN A 211 -4.35 19.81 -4.76
CA ASN A 211 -4.03 18.70 -5.65
C ASN A 211 -2.58 18.23 -5.52
N SER A 212 -2.08 18.15 -4.30
CA SER A 212 -0.70 17.81 -4.02
C SER A 212 -0.55 16.94 -2.77
N SER A 213 0.30 15.92 -2.89
CA SER A 213 0.60 15.02 -1.78
C SER A 213 1.61 15.60 -0.78
N PHE A 214 2.52 16.47 -1.22
CA PHE A 214 3.73 16.83 -0.48
C PHE A 214 4.07 18.32 -0.47
N ARG A 215 3.18 19.19 -0.97
CA ARG A 215 3.33 20.66 -0.88
C ARG A 215 2.49 21.20 0.25
N ASN A 216 2.83 22.41 0.70
CA ASN A 216 2.07 23.16 1.72
C ASN A 216 1.80 22.34 2.99
N THR A 217 2.83 21.68 3.50
CA THR A 217 2.78 20.86 4.71
C THR A 217 3.00 21.71 5.96
N LYS A 218 2.48 21.26 7.11
CA LYS A 218 2.81 21.85 8.41
C LYS A 218 4.06 21.17 8.97
N ILE A 219 5.10 21.95 9.22
CA ILE A 219 6.33 21.45 9.84
C ILE A 219 6.10 21.32 11.36
N THR A 220 6.49 20.19 11.90
CA THR A 220 6.53 19.94 13.34
C THR A 220 7.93 19.43 13.69
N LEU A 221 8.59 20.10 14.61
CA LEU A 221 9.88 19.69 15.15
C LEU A 221 9.69 18.66 16.26
#